data_6feddcb8b88a1e5098922e6f2d64a750
#
_entry.id   6feddcb8b88a1e5098922e6f2d64a750
#
_cell.length_a   1.000
_cell.length_b   1.000
_cell.length_c   1.000
_cell.angle_alpha   90.00
_cell.angle_beta   90.00
_cell.angle_gamma   90.00
#
_symmetry.space_group_name_H-M   'P 1'
#
loop_
_entity.id
_entity.type
_entity.pdbx_description
1 polymer ?
#
loop_
_entity_poly.entity_id
_entity_poly.type
_entity_poly.pdbx_seq_one_letter_code
_entity_poly.pdbx_strand_id
1 'polypeptide(L)'
;MFDSFYSMHASLCFEKLYNFWDRIGDKIANEFSSKFPNPKRVMFANVIDKLKEDFETDENFMWLIAFRNDGFKDFNDKRKLVVHYEQKETKYQTAILDKIGDMQKIEEIFLEKSTLPNFSKGILTYPTKEY
;
A
#
# COMPACT_ATOMS: atom_id res chain seq x y z
N MET A 1 -13.11 -12.23 -13.89
CA MET A 1 -12.78 -13.24 -12.89
C MET A 1 -11.56 -12.79 -12.11
N PHE A 2 -11.59 -12.90 -10.81
CA PHE A 2 -10.47 -12.52 -9.95
C PHE A 2 -9.32 -13.53 -10.06
N ASP A 3 -8.10 -13.05 -10.30
CA ASP A 3 -6.90 -13.88 -10.31
C ASP A 3 -6.16 -13.74 -8.98
N SER A 4 -6.29 -14.76 -8.13
CA SER A 4 -5.67 -14.77 -6.80
C SER A 4 -4.14 -14.78 -6.86
N PHE A 5 -3.55 -15.38 -7.88
CA PHE A 5 -2.09 -15.34 -8.08
C PHE A 5 -1.61 -13.94 -8.41
N TYR A 6 -2.31 -13.24 -9.30
CA TYR A 6 -1.96 -11.89 -9.67
C TYR A 6 -2.00 -10.96 -8.44
N SER A 7 -3.08 -10.99 -7.66
CA SER A 7 -3.21 -10.14 -6.48
C SER A 7 -2.17 -10.45 -5.42
N MET A 8 -1.86 -11.73 -5.21
CA MET A 8 -0.82 -12.15 -4.26
C MET A 8 0.55 -11.64 -4.69
N HIS A 9 0.92 -11.77 -5.96
CA HIS A 9 2.18 -11.27 -6.48
C HIS A 9 2.26 -9.75 -6.43
N ALA A 10 1.19 -9.05 -6.80
CA ALA A 10 1.11 -7.59 -6.70
C ALA A 10 1.31 -7.12 -5.25
N SER A 11 0.63 -7.75 -4.29
CA SER A 11 0.78 -7.45 -2.87
C SER A 11 2.22 -7.66 -2.39
N LEU A 12 2.85 -8.78 -2.75
CA LEU A 12 4.23 -9.07 -2.38
C LEU A 12 5.21 -8.05 -2.96
N CYS A 13 5.02 -7.63 -4.23
CA CYS A 13 5.84 -6.61 -4.84
C CYS A 13 5.72 -5.27 -4.12
N PHE A 14 4.52 -4.84 -3.80
CA PHE A 14 4.27 -3.59 -3.06
C PHE A 14 4.88 -3.64 -1.66
N GLU A 15 4.73 -4.75 -0.95
CA GLU A 15 5.30 -4.92 0.39
C GLU A 15 6.83 -4.91 0.36
N LYS A 16 7.45 -5.58 -0.60
CA LYS A 16 8.91 -5.60 -0.74
C LYS A 16 9.47 -4.23 -1.08
N LEU A 17 8.82 -3.49 -1.98
CA LEU A 17 9.20 -2.12 -2.31
C LEU A 17 9.04 -1.18 -1.11
N TYR A 18 7.97 -1.32 -0.36
CA TYR A 18 7.75 -0.55 0.86
C TYR A 18 8.85 -0.82 1.88
N ASN A 19 9.16 -2.08 2.14
CA ASN A 19 10.23 -2.48 3.04
C ASN A 19 11.60 -1.97 2.58
N PHE A 20 11.85 -1.93 1.28
CA PHE A 20 13.07 -1.36 0.72
C PHE A 20 13.21 0.12 1.10
N TRP A 21 12.15 0.91 0.91
CA TRP A 21 12.19 2.33 1.26
C TRP A 21 12.29 2.55 2.76
N ASP A 22 11.66 1.73 3.58
CA ASP A 22 11.82 1.79 5.03
C ASP A 22 13.27 1.51 5.46
N ARG A 23 13.93 0.56 4.81
CA ARG A 23 15.37 0.30 5.06
C ARG A 23 16.26 1.46 4.64
N ILE A 24 15.93 2.14 3.55
CA ILE A 24 16.60 3.39 3.18
C ILE A 24 16.39 4.45 4.28
N GLY A 25 15.18 4.59 4.77
CA GLY A 25 14.87 5.46 5.90
C GLY A 25 15.69 5.14 7.16
N ASP A 26 15.76 3.86 7.53
CA ASP A 26 16.55 3.39 8.67
C ASP A 26 18.04 3.74 8.51
N LYS A 27 18.58 3.54 7.31
CA LYS A 27 19.97 3.85 7.02
C LYS A 27 20.25 5.35 7.17
N ILE A 28 19.38 6.18 6.62
CA ILE A 28 19.48 7.63 6.76
C ILE A 28 19.37 8.04 8.23
N ALA A 29 18.42 7.50 8.96
CA ALA A 29 18.25 7.79 10.39
C ALA A 29 19.48 7.41 11.22
N ASN A 30 20.15 6.30 10.89
CA ASN A 30 21.37 5.88 11.54
C ASN A 30 22.55 6.84 11.28
N GLU A 31 22.65 7.38 10.07
CA GLU A 31 23.67 8.38 9.73
C GLU A 31 23.45 9.69 10.48
N PHE A 32 22.22 10.02 10.80
CA PHE A 32 21.82 11.23 11.54
C PHE A 32 21.25 10.88 12.92
N SER A 33 21.92 9.99 13.64
CA SER A 33 21.45 9.42 14.91
C SER A 33 21.13 10.45 16.00
N SER A 34 21.77 11.61 15.98
CA SER A 34 21.50 12.70 16.92
C SER A 34 20.07 13.26 16.79
N LYS A 35 19.48 13.17 15.60
CA LYS A 35 18.11 13.62 15.31
C LYS A 35 17.06 12.53 15.52
N PHE A 36 17.49 11.29 15.63
CA PHE A 36 16.62 10.13 15.80
C PHE A 36 17.04 9.33 17.04
N PRO A 37 16.79 9.84 18.24
CA PRO A 37 17.25 9.22 19.49
C PRO A 37 16.60 7.86 19.80
N ASN A 38 15.45 7.55 19.18
CA ASN A 38 14.77 6.27 19.31
C ASN A 38 14.65 5.58 17.95
N PRO A 39 15.66 4.77 17.55
CA PRO A 39 15.67 4.12 16.24
C PRO A 39 14.71 2.95 16.13
N LYS A 40 13.73 2.80 17.03
CA LYS A 40 12.71 1.78 16.89
C LYS A 40 11.82 2.08 15.68
N ARG A 41 12.24 1.54 14.54
CA ARG A 41 11.48 1.52 13.29
C ARG A 41 11.02 2.91 12.82
N VAL A 42 11.92 3.57 12.16
CA VAL A 42 11.62 4.89 11.54
C VAL A 42 11.11 4.66 10.12
N MET A 43 9.96 5.21 9.79
CA MET A 43 9.41 5.13 8.43
C MET A 43 10.14 6.11 7.51
N PHE A 44 10.35 5.72 6.26
CA PHE A 44 11.01 6.55 5.24
C PHE A 44 10.44 7.97 5.17
N ALA A 45 9.11 8.09 5.06
CA ALA A 45 8.45 9.39 4.97
C ALA A 45 8.76 10.30 6.16
N ASN A 46 8.75 9.75 7.37
CA ASN A 46 9.02 10.50 8.59
C ASN A 46 10.47 10.98 8.67
N VAL A 47 11.41 10.16 8.21
CA VAL A 47 12.84 10.52 8.15
C VAL A 47 13.05 11.70 7.21
N ILE A 48 12.48 11.63 6.01
CA ILE A 48 12.61 12.70 5.02
C ILE A 48 11.96 13.98 5.52
N ASP A 49 10.78 13.91 6.11
CA ASP A 49 10.07 15.07 6.65
C ASP A 49 10.87 15.75 7.78
N LYS A 50 11.54 14.96 8.62
CA LYS A 50 12.32 15.49 9.74
C LYS A 50 13.63 16.15 9.30
N LEU A 51 14.26 15.66 8.24
CA LEU A 51 15.52 16.20 7.71
C LEU A 51 15.32 17.29 6.66
N LYS A 52 14.09 17.54 6.23
CA LYS A 52 13.77 18.47 5.16
C LYS A 52 14.37 19.85 5.34
N GLU A 53 14.28 20.42 6.55
CA GLU A 53 14.75 21.77 6.83
C GLU A 53 16.28 21.90 6.79
N ASP A 54 16.99 20.83 7.13
CA ASP A 54 18.45 20.84 7.20
C ASP A 54 19.13 20.70 5.85
N PHE A 55 18.43 20.15 4.85
CA PHE A 55 18.98 19.81 3.54
C PHE A 55 18.23 20.47 2.37
N GLU A 56 17.61 21.61 2.61
CA GLU A 56 16.81 22.32 1.58
C GLU A 56 17.61 22.71 0.34
N THR A 57 18.93 22.88 0.48
CA THR A 57 19.82 23.29 -0.61
C THR A 57 20.56 22.15 -1.29
N ASP A 58 20.46 20.93 -0.77
CA ASP A 58 21.09 19.74 -1.35
C ASP A 58 20.22 19.17 -2.48
N GLU A 59 20.74 19.13 -3.69
CA GLU A 59 20.02 18.66 -4.88
C GLU A 59 19.56 17.22 -4.75
N ASN A 60 20.40 16.33 -4.20
CA ASN A 60 20.06 14.93 -4.03
C ASN A 60 18.96 14.75 -2.98
N PHE A 61 19.02 15.54 -1.93
CA PHE A 61 17.99 15.50 -0.90
C PHE A 61 16.69 16.12 -1.38
N MET A 62 16.75 17.18 -2.19
CA MET A 62 15.55 17.75 -2.85
C MET A 62 14.84 16.72 -3.73
N TRP A 63 15.58 15.85 -4.41
CA TRP A 63 15.00 14.74 -5.15
C TRP A 63 14.24 13.78 -4.22
N LEU A 64 14.83 13.46 -3.08
CA LEU A 64 14.17 12.60 -2.07
C LEU A 64 12.88 13.23 -1.53
N ILE A 65 12.90 14.53 -1.30
CA ILE A 65 11.70 15.29 -0.85
C ILE A 65 10.61 15.22 -1.92
N ALA A 66 10.96 15.49 -3.18
CA ALA A 66 10.01 15.42 -4.29
C ALA A 66 9.46 14.00 -4.44
N PHE A 67 10.30 12.98 -4.40
CA PHE A 67 9.89 11.59 -4.45
C PHE A 67 8.96 11.21 -3.29
N ARG A 68 9.29 11.63 -2.06
CA ARG A 68 8.45 11.39 -0.88
C ARG A 68 7.05 12.01 -1.04
N ASN A 69 6.97 13.21 -1.62
CA ASN A 69 5.69 13.92 -1.75
C ASN A 69 4.82 13.41 -2.90
N ASP A 70 5.42 12.90 -3.98
CA ASP A 70 4.73 12.46 -5.19
C ASP A 70 4.78 10.94 -5.38
N GLY A 71 5.93 10.41 -5.83
CA GLY A 71 6.05 9.01 -6.20
C GLY A 71 5.85 8.05 -5.05
N PHE A 72 6.47 8.31 -3.90
CA PHE A 72 6.34 7.45 -2.73
C PHE A 72 4.93 7.52 -2.14
N LYS A 73 4.34 8.70 -2.09
CA LYS A 73 2.97 8.87 -1.60
C LYS A 73 1.98 8.09 -2.46
N ASP A 74 2.06 8.24 -3.78
CA ASP A 74 1.21 7.51 -4.72
C ASP A 74 1.40 6.00 -4.59
N PHE A 75 2.64 5.55 -4.55
CA PHE A 75 2.99 4.16 -4.32
C PHE A 75 2.41 3.61 -3.00
N ASN A 76 2.56 4.34 -1.91
CA ASN A 76 2.08 3.90 -0.60
C ASN A 76 0.55 3.86 -0.53
N ASP A 77 -0.13 4.80 -1.17
CA ASP A 77 -1.59 4.79 -1.28
C ASP A 77 -2.07 3.56 -2.06
N LYS A 78 -1.43 3.24 -3.17
CA LYS A 78 -1.71 2.02 -3.95
C LYS A 78 -1.42 0.76 -3.14
N ARG A 79 -0.31 0.73 -2.42
CA ARG A 79 0.02 -0.40 -1.54
C ARG A 79 -1.07 -0.67 -0.51
N LYS A 80 -1.55 0.37 0.15
CA LYS A 80 -2.64 0.24 1.15
C LYS A 80 -3.90 -0.32 0.52
N LEU A 81 -4.24 0.11 -0.68
CA LEU A 81 -5.41 -0.40 -1.40
C LEU A 81 -5.26 -1.89 -1.75
N VAL A 82 -4.09 -2.31 -2.20
CA VAL A 82 -3.81 -3.72 -2.54
C VAL A 82 -3.95 -4.61 -1.31
N VAL A 83 -3.31 -4.24 -0.21
CA VAL A 83 -3.38 -5.01 1.05
C VAL A 83 -4.82 -5.06 1.58
N HIS A 84 -5.52 -3.94 1.54
CA HIS A 84 -6.90 -3.86 1.97
C HIS A 84 -7.83 -4.74 1.11
N TYR A 85 -7.60 -4.75 -0.20
CA TYR A 85 -8.34 -5.61 -1.12
C TYR A 85 -8.14 -7.09 -0.78
N GLU A 86 -6.91 -7.55 -0.57
CA GLU A 86 -6.62 -8.95 -0.20
C GLU A 86 -7.29 -9.36 1.10
N GLN A 87 -7.25 -8.50 2.11
CA GLN A 87 -7.90 -8.77 3.39
C GLN A 87 -9.41 -8.92 3.22
N LYS A 88 -10.04 -8.06 2.43
CA LYS A 88 -11.47 -8.15 2.12
C LYS A 88 -11.79 -9.39 1.30
N GLU A 89 -10.98 -9.70 0.31
CA GLU A 89 -11.16 -10.88 -0.53
C GLU A 89 -11.15 -12.17 0.30
N THR A 90 -10.19 -12.29 1.21
CA THR A 90 -10.11 -13.42 2.14
C THR A 90 -11.34 -13.51 3.02
N LYS A 91 -11.79 -12.38 3.55
CA LYS A 91 -13.00 -12.29 4.36
C LYS A 91 -14.24 -12.74 3.57
N TYR A 92 -14.37 -12.31 2.33
CA TYR A 92 -15.51 -12.70 1.50
C TYR A 92 -15.49 -14.17 1.14
N GLN A 93 -14.34 -14.75 0.82
CA GLN A 93 -14.22 -16.19 0.58
C GLN A 93 -14.64 -17.00 1.79
N THR A 94 -14.20 -16.61 2.98
CA THR A 94 -14.58 -17.26 4.24
C THR A 94 -16.08 -17.11 4.49
N ALA A 95 -16.64 -15.91 4.29
CA ALA A 95 -18.07 -15.66 4.47
C ALA A 95 -18.93 -16.48 3.50
N ILE A 96 -18.49 -16.64 2.25
CA ILE A 96 -19.19 -17.48 1.25
C ILE A 96 -19.17 -18.95 1.69
N LEU A 97 -18.04 -19.45 2.15
CA LEU A 97 -17.91 -20.84 2.64
C LEU A 97 -18.81 -21.09 3.85
N ASP A 98 -18.90 -20.14 4.77
CA ASP A 98 -19.76 -20.25 5.96
C ASP A 98 -21.24 -20.20 5.63
N LYS A 99 -21.61 -19.62 4.49
CA LYS A 99 -23.00 -19.39 4.06
C LYS A 99 -23.41 -20.23 2.85
N ILE A 100 -22.67 -21.29 2.54
CA ILE A 100 -23.07 -22.24 1.50
C ILE A 100 -24.45 -22.79 1.86
N GLY A 101 -25.41 -22.62 0.93
CA GLY A 101 -26.80 -22.97 1.14
C GLY A 101 -27.74 -21.79 1.38
N ASP A 102 -27.23 -20.61 1.66
CA ASP A 102 -28.01 -19.37 1.75
C ASP A 102 -27.68 -18.47 0.55
N MET A 103 -28.42 -18.65 -0.54
CA MET A 103 -28.18 -17.94 -1.80
C MET A 103 -28.35 -16.42 -1.66
N GLN A 104 -29.29 -15.96 -0.85
CA GLN A 104 -29.52 -14.54 -0.67
C GLN A 104 -28.32 -13.83 -0.04
N LYS A 105 -27.74 -14.42 0.99
CA LYS A 105 -26.54 -13.88 1.65
C LYS A 105 -25.31 -13.90 0.75
N ILE A 106 -25.16 -14.94 -0.07
CA ILE A 106 -24.09 -15.02 -1.07
C ILE A 106 -24.25 -13.90 -2.11
N GLU A 107 -25.44 -13.63 -2.59
CA GLU A 107 -25.70 -12.53 -3.51
C GLU A 107 -25.36 -11.16 -2.92
N GLU A 108 -25.71 -10.93 -1.66
CA GLU A 108 -25.33 -9.69 -0.94
C GLU A 108 -23.82 -9.52 -0.85
N ILE A 109 -23.08 -10.59 -0.57
CA ILE A 109 -21.60 -10.59 -0.50
C ILE A 109 -21.00 -10.26 -1.87
N PHE A 110 -21.51 -10.88 -2.95
CA PHE A 110 -21.03 -10.58 -4.32
C PHE A 110 -21.32 -9.15 -4.74
N LEU A 111 -22.45 -8.60 -4.34
CA LEU A 111 -22.80 -7.23 -4.62
C LEU A 111 -21.84 -6.25 -3.91
N GLU A 112 -21.53 -6.49 -2.66
CA GLU A 112 -20.55 -5.69 -1.89
C GLU A 112 -19.15 -5.82 -2.51
N LYS A 113 -18.73 -7.02 -2.88
CA LYS A 113 -17.44 -7.28 -3.52
C LYS A 113 -17.28 -6.53 -4.85
N SER A 114 -18.35 -6.35 -5.61
CA SER A 114 -18.31 -5.64 -6.89
C SER A 114 -17.89 -4.19 -6.78
N THR A 115 -17.94 -3.59 -5.58
CA THR A 115 -17.48 -2.22 -5.31
C THR A 115 -15.97 -2.11 -5.08
N LEU A 116 -15.25 -3.24 -4.99
CA LEU A 116 -13.81 -3.26 -4.73
C LEU A 116 -12.98 -3.01 -6.00
N PRO A 117 -11.70 -2.60 -5.85
CA PRO A 117 -10.79 -2.43 -6.98
C PRO A 117 -10.65 -3.71 -7.81
N ASN A 118 -10.57 -3.57 -9.12
CA ASN A 118 -10.45 -4.68 -10.05
C ASN A 118 -9.03 -4.81 -10.60
N PHE A 119 -8.29 -5.82 -10.15
CA PHE A 119 -6.91 -6.07 -10.57
C PHE A 119 -6.77 -6.58 -12.00
N SER A 120 -7.82 -7.13 -12.59
CA SER A 120 -7.76 -7.69 -13.95
C SER A 120 -7.64 -6.62 -15.05
N LYS A 121 -7.93 -5.36 -14.73
CA LYS A 121 -7.90 -4.22 -15.66
C LYS A 121 -6.69 -3.30 -15.48
N GLY A 122 -5.63 -3.76 -14.84
CA GLY A 122 -4.42 -2.99 -14.58
C GLY A 122 -4.22 -2.69 -13.10
N ILE A 123 -3.30 -1.78 -12.79
CA ILE A 123 -2.97 -1.47 -11.40
C ILE A 123 -4.10 -0.66 -10.76
N LEU A 124 -4.93 -1.33 -9.96
CA LEU A 124 -5.94 -0.69 -9.10
C LEU A 124 -6.93 0.22 -9.84
N THR A 125 -7.62 -0.34 -10.83
CA THR A 125 -8.79 0.34 -11.39
C THR A 125 -10.01 0.09 -10.51
N TYR A 126 -10.69 1.17 -10.16
CA TYR A 126 -11.96 1.07 -9.44
C TYR A 126 -13.13 0.88 -10.41
N PRO A 127 -14.19 0.18 -9.97
CA PRO A 127 -15.43 0.18 -10.74
C PRO A 127 -15.95 1.61 -10.87
N THR A 128 -16.31 2.01 -12.06
CA THR A 128 -16.96 3.30 -12.28
C THR A 128 -18.44 3.21 -11.92
N LYS A 129 -19.07 4.33 -11.56
CA LYS A 129 -20.50 4.36 -11.21
C LYS A 129 -21.43 4.25 -12.40
N GLU A 130 -20.93 4.02 -13.57
CA GLU A 130 -21.67 3.94 -14.84
C GLU A 130 -21.97 2.51 -15.26
N TYR A 131 -22.52 1.74 -14.40
CA TYR A 131 -22.95 0.38 -14.75
C TYR A 131 -24.43 0.33 -15.00
#